data_a0ecf7318cc6fb344835c9b167703ad1
#
_entry.id   a0ecf7318cc6fb344835c9b167703ad1
#
_cell.length_a   1.000
_cell.length_b   1.000
_cell.length_c   1.000
_cell.angle_alpha   90.00
_cell.angle_beta   90.00
_cell.angle_gamma   90.00
#
_symmetry.space_group_name_H-M   'P 1'
#
loop_
_entity.id
_entity.type
_entity.pdbx_description
1 polymer ?
#
loop_
_entity_poly.entity_id
_entity_poly.type
_entity_poly.pdbx_seq_one_letter_code
_entity_poly.pdbx_strand_id
1 'polypeptide(L)' 'MKKFDIEYSTQYTPEKKYLEALGIKPTFTKVINEVTTYKYKKTSKLFQALTYFYAQYD' A
#
# COMPACT_ATOMS: atom_id res chain seq x y z
N MET A 1 -15.47 14.22 13.64
CA MET A 1 -16.00 13.05 12.99
C MET A 1 -14.94 12.30 12.22
N LYS A 2 -14.94 11.03 12.40
CA LYS A 2 -13.94 10.21 11.79
C LYS A 2 -14.32 9.81 10.39
N LYS A 3 -13.41 9.92 9.49
CA LYS A 3 -13.68 9.54 8.13
C LYS A 3 -12.82 8.39 7.71
N PHE A 4 -13.35 7.54 6.85
CA PHE A 4 -12.55 6.50 6.28
C PHE A 4 -11.62 7.09 5.26
N ASP A 5 -10.39 6.65 5.29
CA ASP A 5 -9.49 6.98 4.21
C ASP A 5 -9.94 6.19 3.01
N ILE A 6 -10.06 6.89 1.89
CA ILE A 6 -10.38 6.22 0.65
C ILE A 6 -9.12 5.64 0.02
N GLU A 7 -7.98 5.88 0.64
CA GLU A 7 -6.72 5.37 0.15
C GLU A 7 -6.00 4.62 1.24
N TYR A 8 -5.31 3.57 0.83
CA TYR A 8 -4.49 2.78 1.72
C TYR A 8 -3.09 3.36 1.74
N SER A 9 -2.55 3.62 2.91
CA SER A 9 -1.23 4.20 3.05
C SER A 9 -0.26 3.20 3.63
N THR A 10 0.96 3.19 3.12
CA THR A 10 2.00 2.34 3.68
C THR A 10 3.35 3.02 3.53
N GLN A 11 4.22 2.77 4.48
CA GLN A 11 5.60 3.23 4.42
C GLN A 11 6.56 2.05 4.35
N TYR A 12 6.02 0.87 4.27
CA TYR A 12 6.82 -0.35 4.29
C TYR A 12 7.27 -0.70 2.90
N THR A 13 8.57 -0.54 2.64
CA THR A 13 9.11 -0.73 1.30
C THR A 13 8.91 -2.13 0.73
N PRO A 14 9.10 -3.21 1.50
CA PRO A 14 8.85 -4.54 0.94
C PRO A 14 7.43 -4.71 0.44
N GLU A 15 6.46 -4.14 1.14
CA GLU A 15 5.07 -4.21 0.72
C GLU A 15 4.87 -3.47 -0.60
N LYS A 16 5.48 -2.31 -0.71
CA LYS A 16 5.39 -1.52 -1.94
C LYS A 16 5.96 -2.28 -3.12
N LYS A 17 7.09 -2.94 -2.91
CA LYS A 17 7.72 -3.70 -3.98
C LYS A 17 6.89 -4.90 -4.39
N TYR A 18 6.26 -5.53 -3.41
CA TYR A 18 5.40 -6.67 -3.70
C TYR A 18 4.21 -6.25 -4.55
N LEU A 19 3.59 -5.13 -4.18
CA LEU A 19 2.44 -4.64 -4.93
C LEU A 19 2.85 -4.23 -6.33
N GLU A 20 4.02 -3.62 -6.46
CA GLU A 20 4.49 -3.19 -7.75
C GLU A 20 4.72 -4.38 -8.68
N ALA A 21 5.22 -5.48 -8.12
CA ALA A 21 5.46 -6.69 -8.91
C ALA A 21 4.15 -7.27 -9.44
N LEU A 22 3.04 -6.99 -8.75
CA LEU A 22 1.73 -7.44 -9.19
C LEU A 22 1.04 -6.45 -10.11
N GLY A 23 1.70 -5.36 -10.44
CA GLY A 23 1.12 -4.37 -11.30
C GLY A 23 0.25 -3.36 -10.58
N ILE A 24 0.28 -3.36 -9.26
CA ILE A 24 -0.49 -2.41 -8.47
C ILE A 24 0.42 -1.25 -8.12
N LYS A 25 0.09 -0.07 -8.64
CA LYS A 25 0.93 1.10 -8.44
C LYS A 25 0.26 2.09 -7.52
N PRO A 26 1.06 2.86 -6.76
CA PRO A 26 0.47 3.87 -5.89
C PRO A 26 -0.14 4.99 -6.71
N THR A 27 -1.22 5.55 -6.18
CA THR A 27 -1.83 6.70 -6.80
C THR A 27 -1.12 7.98 -6.39
N PHE A 28 -0.40 7.92 -5.28
CA PHE A 28 0.27 9.10 -4.77
C PHE A 28 1.44 8.67 -3.89
N THR A 29 2.53 9.41 -3.99
CA THR A 29 3.72 9.14 -3.19
C THR A 29 4.16 10.43 -2.53
N LYS A 30 4.47 10.37 -1.25
CA LYS A 30 4.87 11.56 -0.50
C LYS A 30 6.08 11.23 0.35
N VAL A 31 7.05 12.14 0.36
CA VAL A 31 8.26 11.98 1.16
C VAL A 31 8.27 13.03 2.25
N ILE A 32 8.37 12.59 3.49
CA ILE A 32 8.46 13.50 4.64
C ILE A 32 9.58 12.98 5.53
N ASN A 33 10.55 13.84 5.82
CA ASN A 33 11.67 13.48 6.70
C ASN A 33 12.33 12.18 6.24
N GLU A 34 12.54 12.07 4.94
CA GLU A 34 13.21 10.92 4.34
C GLU A 34 12.41 9.63 4.46
N VAL A 35 11.16 9.74 4.85
CA VAL A 35 10.27 8.58 4.90
C VAL A 35 9.26 8.72 3.77
N THR A 36 9.20 7.70 2.93
CA THR A 36 8.30 7.72 1.78
C THR A 36 7.00 7.01 2.13
N THR A 37 5.91 7.69 1.90
CA THR A 37 4.57 7.13 2.10
C THR A 37 3.94 6.89 0.75
N TYR A 38 3.46 5.68 0.53
CA TYR A 38 2.79 5.30 -0.71
C TYR A 38 1.30 5.15 -0.44
N LYS A 39 0.50 5.78 -1.27
CA LYS A 39 -0.95 5.70 -1.12
C LYS A 39 -1.54 4.98 -2.31
N TYR A 40 -2.44 4.07 -2.03
CA TYR A 40 -3.08 3.25 -3.05
C TYR A 40 -4.57 3.39 -2.97
N LYS A 41 -5.21 3.31 -4.12
CA LYS A 41 -6.66 3.28 -4.15
C LYS A 41 -7.12 1.93 -3.61
N LYS A 42 -8.08 1.95 -2.69
CA LYS A 42 -8.57 0.72 -2.11
C LYS A 42 -9.42 -0.04 -3.13
N THR A 43 -8.95 -1.20 -3.51
CA THR A 43 -9.64 -2.07 -4.45
C THR A 43 -9.58 -3.49 -3.95
N SER A 44 -10.43 -4.34 -4.49
CA SER A 44 -10.40 -5.74 -4.12
C SER A 44 -9.05 -6.36 -4.44
N LYS A 45 -8.49 -5.96 -5.57
CA LYS A 45 -7.19 -6.48 -5.98
C LYS A 45 -6.11 -6.11 -4.99
N LEU A 46 -6.15 -4.88 -4.49
CA LEU A 46 -5.19 -4.44 -3.51
C LEU A 46 -5.29 -5.28 -2.24
N PHE A 47 -6.50 -5.46 -1.73
CA PHE A 47 -6.68 -6.20 -0.50
C PHE A 47 -6.32 -7.67 -0.66
N GLN A 48 -6.59 -8.25 -1.82
CA GLN A 48 -6.18 -9.60 -2.10
C GLN A 48 -4.66 -9.73 -2.03
N ALA A 49 -3.97 -8.78 -2.66
CA ALA A 49 -2.52 -8.80 -2.68
C ALA A 49 -1.96 -8.64 -1.28
N LEU A 50 -2.55 -7.76 -0.48
CA LEU A 50 -2.08 -7.55 0.88
C LEU A 50 -2.29 -8.79 1.73
N THR A 51 -3.40 -9.48 1.53
CA THR A 51 -3.66 -10.70 2.27
C THR A 51 -2.59 -11.74 1.98
N TYR A 52 -2.23 -11.91 0.72
CA TYR A 52 -1.18 -12.85 0.36
C TYR A 52 0.17 -12.43 0.90
N PHE A 53 0.45 -11.14 0.83
CA PHE A 53 1.73 -10.64 1.30
C PHE A 53 1.93 -10.93 2.79
N TYR A 54 0.94 -10.60 3.58
CA TYR A 54 1.07 -10.77 5.02
C TYR A 54 0.95 -12.21 5.45
N ALA A 55 0.31 -13.04 4.64
CA ALA A 55 0.27 -14.45 4.93
C ALA A 55 1.66 -15.08 4.83
N GLN A 56 2.48 -14.57 3.92
CA GLN A 56 3.83 -15.10 3.75
C GLN A 56 4.76 -14.67 4.86
N TYR A 57 4.48 -13.54 5.46
CA TYR A 57 5.34 -12.98 6.48
C TYR A 57 5.02 -13.46 7.86
N ASP A 58 3.98 -14.16 8.00
CA ASP A 58 3.52 -14.60 9.29
C ASP A 58 4.23 -15.83 9.87
#